data_0324752729eaa647be162ed5db4cee9b
#
_entry.id   0324752729eaa647be162ed5db4cee9b
#
_cell.length_a   1.000
_cell.length_b   1.000
_cell.length_c   1.000
_cell.angle_alpha   90.00
_cell.angle_beta   90.00
_cell.angle_gamma   90.00
#
_symmetry.space_group_name_H-M   'P 1'
#
loop_
_entity.id
_entity.type
_entity.pdbx_description
1 polymer ?
#
loop_
_entity_poly.entity_id
_entity_poly.type
_entity_poly.pdbx_seq_one_letter_code
_entity_poly.pdbx_strand_id
1 'polypeptide(L)'
;MLAVFGDRGGDPDRPGKKDPLDCLVWRAERPGEPSLDSAIGRGRPGWHVECTAMALDLLGESFDVQGGGSDLVFPHHEMCASEAQALTGTPYARAYVHAGMVAYDGEKMSKSKGNLVFVSQLRNSDVDPMAIRLTLLRHHYRSDWEWTDDQLWESVDQLSVWRRALAVGAGAPAAPVVDAVLGALAADLDAPTAVAAVDAWAAATLGTAGLADTRDPEAGAAMRSLVDSALGLLL
;
A
#
# COMPACT_ATOMS: atom_id res chain seq x y z
N MET A 1 -12.43 5.52 -21.31
CA MET A 1 -11.62 4.29 -21.38
C MET A 1 -10.49 4.43 -22.38
N LEU A 2 -10.72 4.69 -23.71
CA LEU A 2 -9.66 4.80 -24.71
C LEU A 2 -8.62 5.89 -24.40
N ALA A 3 -9.03 7.07 -23.91
CA ALA A 3 -8.09 8.12 -23.53
C ALA A 3 -7.14 7.64 -22.40
N VAL A 4 -7.68 7.03 -21.35
CA VAL A 4 -6.85 6.47 -20.26
C VAL A 4 -5.93 5.37 -20.75
N PHE A 5 -6.38 4.55 -21.71
CA PHE A 5 -5.55 3.53 -22.33
C PHE A 5 -4.38 4.15 -23.08
N GLY A 6 -4.63 5.20 -23.88
CA GLY A 6 -3.60 5.94 -24.59
C GLY A 6 -2.62 6.65 -23.65
N ASP A 7 -3.12 7.37 -22.65
CA ASP A 7 -2.30 8.09 -21.65
C ASP A 7 -1.38 7.18 -20.84
N ARG A 8 -1.75 5.89 -20.71
CA ARG A 8 -0.99 4.87 -19.96
C ARG A 8 -0.16 3.93 -20.85
N GLY A 9 0.16 4.35 -22.05
CA GLY A 9 1.07 3.65 -22.96
C GLY A 9 0.39 2.63 -23.88
N GLY A 10 -0.94 2.55 -23.89
CA GLY A 10 -1.70 1.87 -24.96
C GLY A 10 -1.58 2.65 -26.27
N ASP A 11 -1.85 1.98 -27.36
CA ASP A 11 -1.80 2.56 -28.71
C ASP A 11 -3.10 2.21 -29.44
N PRO A 12 -4.22 2.90 -29.13
CA PRO A 12 -5.54 2.55 -29.62
C PRO A 12 -5.64 2.63 -31.16
N ASP A 13 -4.87 3.53 -31.75
CA ASP A 13 -4.94 3.81 -33.19
C ASP A 13 -3.92 3.01 -34.03
N ARG A 14 -3.18 2.10 -33.37
CA ARG A 14 -2.13 1.31 -34.05
C ARG A 14 -2.71 0.43 -35.15
N PRO A 15 -2.17 0.50 -36.37
CA PRO A 15 -2.61 -0.35 -37.46
C PRO A 15 -2.45 -1.84 -37.11
N GLY A 16 -3.46 -2.64 -37.47
CA GLY A 16 -3.44 -4.10 -37.28
C GLY A 16 -4.15 -4.60 -36.04
N LYS A 17 -4.56 -3.71 -35.11
CA LYS A 17 -5.47 -4.07 -34.04
C LYS A 17 -6.87 -4.41 -34.57
N LYS A 18 -7.54 -5.38 -33.98
CA LYS A 18 -8.96 -5.69 -34.22
C LYS A 18 -9.86 -4.83 -33.36
N ASP A 19 -9.45 -4.58 -32.15
CA ASP A 19 -10.10 -3.69 -31.16
C ASP A 19 -9.09 -2.64 -30.70
N PRO A 20 -9.48 -1.37 -30.53
CA PRO A 20 -8.59 -0.34 -29.99
C PRO A 20 -7.95 -0.67 -28.64
N LEU A 21 -8.60 -1.52 -27.84
CA LEU A 21 -8.09 -1.98 -26.55
C LEU A 21 -7.20 -3.22 -26.63
N ASP A 22 -6.97 -3.81 -27.81
CA ASP A 22 -6.02 -4.91 -27.93
C ASP A 22 -4.66 -4.51 -27.32
N CYS A 23 -4.13 -5.33 -26.40
CA CYS A 23 -2.85 -5.08 -25.79
C CYS A 23 -1.70 -5.76 -26.53
N LEU A 24 -0.48 -5.28 -26.29
CA LEU A 24 0.72 -5.83 -26.89
C LEU A 24 1.15 -7.09 -26.12
N VAL A 25 0.99 -8.25 -26.73
CA VAL A 25 1.45 -9.53 -26.15
C VAL A 25 2.93 -9.77 -26.45
N TRP A 26 3.36 -9.57 -27.71
CA TRP A 26 4.74 -9.77 -28.12
C TRP A 26 5.21 -8.64 -29.06
N ARG A 27 6.36 -8.06 -28.74
CA ARG A 27 6.96 -6.97 -29.50
C ARG A 27 8.13 -7.49 -30.31
N ALA A 28 8.08 -7.30 -31.62
CA ALA A 28 9.19 -7.66 -32.51
C ALA A 28 10.49 -6.95 -32.06
N GLU A 29 11.63 -7.62 -32.27
CA GLU A 29 12.96 -7.14 -31.98
C GLU A 29 13.22 -5.72 -32.50
N ARG A 30 13.91 -4.93 -31.72
CA ARG A 30 14.39 -3.59 -32.08
C ARG A 30 15.89 -3.47 -31.79
N PRO A 31 16.65 -2.75 -32.64
CA PRO A 31 18.07 -2.50 -32.39
C PRO A 31 18.30 -1.84 -31.00
N GLY A 32 19.23 -2.42 -30.22
CA GLY A 32 19.58 -1.91 -28.89
C GLY A 32 18.64 -2.28 -27.76
N GLU A 33 17.56 -3.00 -28.01
CA GLU A 33 16.66 -3.54 -26.99
C GLU A 33 16.95 -5.04 -26.73
N PRO A 34 16.75 -5.54 -25.49
CA PRO A 34 16.78 -6.98 -25.23
C PRO A 34 15.77 -7.74 -26.08
N SER A 35 16.17 -8.90 -26.59
CA SER A 35 15.27 -9.77 -27.35
C SER A 35 15.47 -11.24 -27.02
N LEU A 36 14.41 -12.02 -27.11
CA LEU A 36 14.36 -13.45 -26.89
C LEU A 36 13.89 -14.17 -28.14
N ASP A 37 14.28 -15.42 -28.30
CA ASP A 37 13.75 -16.29 -29.35
C ASP A 37 12.36 -16.81 -28.96
N SER A 38 11.44 -16.83 -29.90
CA SER A 38 10.11 -17.42 -29.71
C SER A 38 9.57 -18.05 -31.02
N ALA A 39 8.49 -18.83 -30.88
CA ALA A 39 7.84 -19.45 -32.02
C ALA A 39 7.23 -18.44 -33.01
N ILE A 40 7.00 -17.19 -32.56
CA ILE A 40 6.46 -16.09 -33.36
C ILE A 40 7.51 -15.07 -33.80
N GLY A 41 8.80 -15.43 -33.65
CA GLY A 41 9.94 -14.61 -34.02
C GLY A 41 10.67 -13.98 -32.81
N ARG A 42 11.82 -13.37 -33.13
CA ARG A 42 12.61 -12.68 -32.12
C ARG A 42 11.92 -11.41 -31.58
N GLY A 43 11.95 -11.20 -30.27
CA GLY A 43 11.30 -10.06 -29.67
C GLY A 43 11.28 -10.13 -28.15
N ARG A 44 10.33 -9.44 -27.56
CA ARG A 44 10.12 -9.46 -26.10
C ARG A 44 8.64 -9.39 -25.75
N PRO A 45 8.24 -9.90 -24.57
CA PRO A 45 6.86 -9.79 -24.10
C PRO A 45 6.44 -8.33 -23.91
N GLY A 46 5.15 -8.09 -24.02
CA GLY A 46 4.51 -6.87 -23.54
C GLY A 46 4.47 -6.83 -22.01
N TRP A 47 4.31 -5.65 -21.44
CA TRP A 47 4.31 -5.49 -19.97
C TRP A 47 3.22 -6.31 -19.27
N HIS A 48 2.01 -6.36 -19.84
CA HIS A 48 0.89 -7.06 -19.22
C HIS A 48 1.12 -8.57 -19.20
N VAL A 49 1.46 -9.16 -20.35
CA VAL A 49 1.69 -10.60 -20.47
C VAL A 49 2.90 -11.09 -19.66
N GLU A 50 3.90 -10.23 -19.48
CA GLU A 50 5.05 -10.53 -18.63
C GLU A 50 4.60 -10.75 -17.15
N CYS A 51 3.82 -9.80 -16.60
CA CYS A 51 3.27 -9.93 -15.26
C CYS A 51 2.26 -11.07 -15.15
N THR A 52 1.44 -11.28 -16.18
CA THR A 52 0.48 -12.40 -16.23
C THR A 52 1.20 -13.74 -16.14
N ALA A 53 2.22 -13.94 -16.96
CA ALA A 53 3.00 -15.18 -16.98
C ALA A 53 3.71 -15.44 -15.64
N MET A 54 4.34 -14.42 -15.04
CA MET A 54 5.00 -14.54 -13.75
C MET A 54 4.01 -14.92 -12.64
N ALA A 55 2.82 -14.31 -12.62
CA ALA A 55 1.82 -14.63 -11.61
C ALA A 55 1.25 -16.04 -11.77
N LEU A 56 0.94 -16.45 -12.99
CA LEU A 56 0.44 -17.81 -13.26
C LEU A 56 1.47 -18.89 -12.91
N ASP A 57 2.75 -18.64 -13.18
CA ASP A 57 3.83 -19.58 -12.88
C ASP A 57 4.09 -19.71 -11.37
N LEU A 58 4.03 -18.59 -10.63
CA LEU A 58 4.39 -18.57 -9.20
C LEU A 58 3.20 -18.77 -8.25
N LEU A 59 2.01 -18.33 -8.64
CA LEU A 59 0.81 -18.32 -7.78
C LEU A 59 -0.28 -19.30 -8.23
N GLY A 60 -0.17 -19.84 -9.45
CA GLY A 60 -1.19 -20.69 -10.04
C GLY A 60 -2.26 -19.93 -10.82
N GLU A 61 -3.22 -20.68 -11.39
CA GLU A 61 -4.19 -20.17 -12.36
C GLU A 61 -5.23 -19.21 -11.76
N SER A 62 -5.51 -19.31 -10.46
CA SER A 62 -6.46 -18.44 -9.77
C SER A 62 -6.00 -18.23 -8.32
N PHE A 63 -5.41 -17.09 -8.04
CA PHE A 63 -4.90 -16.74 -6.72
C PHE A 63 -5.87 -15.82 -5.95
N ASP A 64 -5.61 -15.61 -4.65
CA ASP A 64 -6.60 -14.96 -3.80
C ASP A 64 -6.71 -13.45 -4.05
N VAL A 65 -5.58 -12.73 -4.16
CA VAL A 65 -5.59 -11.26 -4.23
C VAL A 65 -4.61 -10.74 -5.27
N GLN A 66 -5.12 -9.94 -6.21
CA GLN A 66 -4.32 -9.06 -7.08
C GLN A 66 -4.25 -7.68 -6.45
N GLY A 67 -3.06 -7.28 -6.00
CA GLY A 67 -2.82 -5.98 -5.35
C GLY A 67 -1.98 -5.03 -6.19
N GLY A 68 -2.18 -3.71 -6.00
CA GLY A 68 -1.37 -2.69 -6.66
C GLY A 68 -1.82 -1.28 -6.37
N GLY A 69 -1.21 -0.28 -7.00
CA GLY A 69 -1.69 1.09 -6.97
C GLY A 69 -2.98 1.29 -7.78
N SER A 70 -3.76 2.30 -7.46
CA SER A 70 -5.00 2.62 -8.18
C SER A 70 -4.77 2.95 -9.67
N ASP A 71 -3.57 3.35 -10.02
CA ASP A 71 -3.15 3.58 -11.41
C ASP A 71 -3.01 2.28 -12.23
N LEU A 72 -2.90 1.12 -11.58
CA LEU A 72 -2.82 -0.18 -12.24
C LEU A 72 -4.18 -0.84 -12.51
N VAL A 73 -5.28 -0.33 -11.96
CA VAL A 73 -6.63 -0.88 -12.19
C VAL A 73 -6.86 -1.10 -13.67
N PHE A 74 -6.59 -0.06 -14.47
CA PHE A 74 -6.71 -0.10 -15.92
C PHE A 74 -5.59 0.75 -16.56
N PRO A 75 -4.89 0.26 -17.60
CA PRO A 75 -5.17 -1.00 -18.33
C PRO A 75 -4.51 -2.25 -17.71
N HIS A 76 -3.50 -2.10 -16.83
CA HIS A 76 -2.57 -3.18 -16.51
C HIS A 76 -3.27 -4.40 -15.90
N HIS A 77 -3.99 -4.25 -14.77
CA HIS A 77 -4.63 -5.39 -14.10
C HIS A 77 -5.80 -5.95 -14.90
N GLU A 78 -6.52 -5.12 -15.64
CA GLU A 78 -7.58 -5.58 -16.54
C GLU A 78 -7.01 -6.42 -17.69
N MET A 79 -5.90 -5.98 -18.29
CA MET A 79 -5.24 -6.72 -19.37
C MET A 79 -4.63 -8.03 -18.84
N CYS A 80 -3.99 -8.02 -17.69
CA CYS A 80 -3.50 -9.25 -17.06
C CYS A 80 -4.63 -10.25 -16.80
N ALA A 81 -5.76 -9.79 -16.27
CA ALA A 81 -6.91 -10.64 -16.05
C ALA A 81 -7.51 -11.22 -17.34
N SER A 82 -7.60 -10.39 -18.38
CA SER A 82 -8.10 -10.77 -19.69
C SER A 82 -7.19 -11.82 -20.36
N GLU A 83 -5.87 -11.60 -20.34
CA GLU A 83 -4.88 -12.53 -20.90
C GLU A 83 -4.86 -13.87 -20.15
N ALA A 84 -4.89 -13.84 -18.82
CA ALA A 84 -4.92 -15.05 -18.01
C ALA A 84 -6.20 -15.86 -18.25
N GLN A 85 -7.36 -15.20 -18.26
CA GLN A 85 -8.63 -15.86 -18.52
C GLN A 85 -8.73 -16.44 -19.93
N ALA A 86 -8.17 -15.75 -20.93
CA ALA A 86 -8.11 -16.26 -22.30
C ALA A 86 -7.24 -17.53 -22.40
N LEU A 87 -6.19 -17.63 -21.58
CA LEU A 87 -5.27 -18.77 -21.55
C LEU A 87 -5.82 -19.94 -20.74
N THR A 88 -6.35 -19.68 -19.54
CA THR A 88 -6.69 -20.71 -18.56
C THR A 88 -8.19 -21.06 -18.51
N GLY A 89 -9.06 -20.16 -18.97
CA GLY A 89 -10.51 -20.27 -18.83
C GLY A 89 -11.03 -19.98 -17.41
N THR A 90 -10.14 -19.59 -16.46
CA THR A 90 -10.49 -19.32 -15.06
C THR A 90 -10.26 -17.84 -14.72
N PRO A 91 -10.96 -17.30 -13.68
CA PRO A 91 -10.66 -15.96 -13.19
C PRO A 91 -9.22 -15.85 -12.68
N TYR A 92 -8.51 -14.78 -13.07
CA TYR A 92 -7.10 -14.55 -12.71
C TYR A 92 -6.89 -14.41 -11.20
N ALA A 93 -7.72 -13.62 -10.54
CA ALA A 93 -7.71 -13.47 -9.08
C ALA A 93 -9.14 -13.43 -8.53
N ARG A 94 -9.30 -13.81 -7.24
CA ARG A 94 -10.59 -13.80 -6.54
C ARG A 94 -10.99 -12.41 -6.07
N ALA A 95 -10.01 -11.57 -5.74
CA ALA A 95 -10.21 -10.19 -5.31
C ALA A 95 -9.15 -9.27 -5.91
N TYR A 96 -9.52 -8.02 -6.14
CA TYR A 96 -8.64 -6.95 -6.61
C TYR A 96 -8.62 -5.83 -5.57
N VAL A 97 -7.43 -5.50 -5.06
CA VAL A 97 -7.23 -4.49 -4.02
C VAL A 97 -6.25 -3.45 -4.51
N HIS A 98 -6.65 -2.17 -4.48
CA HIS A 98 -5.81 -1.09 -4.97
C HIS A 98 -5.61 -0.02 -3.91
N ALA A 99 -4.35 0.38 -3.74
CA ALA A 99 -3.97 1.47 -2.86
C ALA A 99 -4.07 2.81 -3.58
N GLY A 100 -4.45 3.84 -2.85
CA GLY A 100 -4.38 5.22 -3.33
C GLY A 100 -2.96 5.65 -3.64
N MET A 101 -2.83 6.71 -4.43
CA MET A 101 -1.55 7.25 -4.84
C MET A 101 -1.02 8.24 -3.81
N VAL A 102 0.30 8.26 -3.63
CA VAL A 102 0.98 9.26 -2.79
C VAL A 102 1.60 10.32 -3.69
N ALA A 103 1.17 11.57 -3.51
CA ALA A 103 1.73 12.73 -4.19
C ALA A 103 2.87 13.35 -3.37
N TYR A 104 3.67 14.19 -4.01
CA TYR A 104 4.65 15.08 -3.40
C TYR A 104 4.76 16.36 -4.22
N ASP A 105 4.70 17.52 -3.56
CA ASP A 105 4.65 18.84 -4.20
C ASP A 105 3.50 18.99 -5.22
N GLY A 106 2.30 18.51 -4.86
CA GLY A 106 1.12 18.58 -5.70
C GLY A 106 1.12 17.64 -6.91
N GLU A 107 2.15 16.79 -7.06
CA GLU A 107 2.31 15.93 -8.21
C GLU A 107 2.52 14.45 -7.79
N LYS A 108 2.07 13.52 -8.64
CA LYS A 108 2.36 12.10 -8.46
C LYS A 108 3.88 11.88 -8.41
N MET A 109 4.35 11.15 -7.40
CA MET A 109 5.76 10.72 -7.33
C MET A 109 6.14 9.88 -8.55
N SER A 110 7.23 10.25 -9.22
CA SER A 110 7.75 9.46 -10.35
C SER A 110 9.27 9.59 -10.48
N LYS A 111 9.91 8.54 -10.98
CA LYS A 111 11.37 8.56 -11.25
C LYS A 111 11.76 9.63 -12.26
N SER A 112 10.94 9.84 -13.28
CA SER A 112 11.21 10.82 -14.35
C SER A 112 11.16 12.26 -13.87
N LYS A 113 10.38 12.57 -12.84
CA LYS A 113 10.29 13.91 -12.24
C LYS A 113 11.32 14.13 -11.13
N GLY A 114 11.93 13.04 -10.61
CA GLY A 114 12.90 13.14 -9.53
C GLY A 114 12.30 13.53 -8.17
N ASN A 115 10.97 13.48 -8.02
CA ASN A 115 10.22 13.88 -6.83
C ASN A 115 9.87 12.69 -5.91
N LEU A 116 10.75 11.70 -5.82
CA LEU A 116 10.52 10.54 -4.95
C LEU A 116 11.00 10.81 -3.53
N VAL A 117 10.19 10.46 -2.55
CA VAL A 117 10.62 10.36 -1.15
C VAL A 117 11.19 8.97 -0.92
N PHE A 118 12.50 8.89 -0.71
CA PHE A 118 13.19 7.62 -0.49
C PHE A 118 13.26 7.28 0.99
N VAL A 119 12.72 6.13 1.38
CA VAL A 119 12.82 5.61 2.76
C VAL A 119 14.28 5.48 3.21
N SER A 120 15.20 5.12 2.30
CA SER A 120 16.63 5.06 2.59
C SER A 120 17.23 6.41 2.97
N GLN A 121 16.79 7.51 2.33
CA GLN A 121 17.23 8.87 2.67
C GLN A 121 16.71 9.29 4.05
N LEU A 122 15.43 9.04 4.34
CA LEU A 122 14.85 9.32 5.65
C LEU A 122 15.61 8.58 6.77
N ARG A 123 15.90 7.29 6.56
CA ARG A 123 16.69 6.51 7.52
C ARG A 123 18.13 7.03 7.69
N ASN A 124 18.77 7.46 6.61
CA ASN A 124 20.12 8.04 6.68
C ASN A 124 20.14 9.41 7.36
N SER A 125 18.98 10.07 7.48
CA SER A 125 18.79 11.31 8.24
C SER A 125 18.32 11.05 9.68
N ASP A 126 18.55 9.84 10.20
CA ASP A 126 18.20 9.40 11.55
C ASP A 126 16.69 9.49 11.89
N VAL A 127 15.83 9.49 10.88
CA VAL A 127 14.37 9.39 11.09
C VAL A 127 14.03 7.99 11.60
N ASP A 128 13.29 7.93 12.69
CA ASP A 128 12.78 6.67 13.25
C ASP A 128 11.92 5.94 12.21
N PRO A 129 12.26 4.69 11.82
CA PRO A 129 11.45 3.92 10.87
C PRO A 129 9.99 3.75 11.29
N MET A 130 9.71 3.74 12.60
CA MET A 130 8.35 3.65 13.12
C MET A 130 7.55 4.93 12.84
N ALA A 131 8.20 6.11 12.79
CA ALA A 131 7.54 7.35 12.39
C ALA A 131 7.14 7.32 10.91
N ILE A 132 8.00 6.81 10.04
CA ILE A 132 7.68 6.64 8.62
C ILE A 132 6.46 5.73 8.46
N ARG A 133 6.44 4.59 9.19
CA ARG A 133 5.31 3.66 9.18
C ARG A 133 4.04 4.29 9.73
N LEU A 134 4.13 5.04 10.82
CA LEU A 134 2.97 5.72 11.40
C LEU A 134 2.41 6.79 10.47
N THR A 135 3.26 7.55 9.77
CA THR A 135 2.81 8.50 8.74
C THR A 135 1.95 7.82 7.68
N LEU A 136 2.36 6.64 7.21
CA LEU A 136 1.55 5.87 6.24
C LEU A 136 0.23 5.39 6.85
N LEU A 137 0.23 4.90 8.09
CA LEU A 137 -0.97 4.38 8.78
C LEU A 137 -1.99 5.47 9.14
N ARG A 138 -1.60 6.75 9.15
CA ARG A 138 -2.53 7.88 9.35
C ARG A 138 -3.45 8.10 8.15
N HIS A 139 -3.20 7.43 7.03
CA HIS A 139 -4.01 7.50 5.81
C HIS A 139 -4.66 6.15 5.53
N HIS A 140 -5.92 6.18 5.10
CA HIS A 140 -6.57 4.97 4.63
C HIS A 140 -5.91 4.52 3.32
N TYR A 141 -5.58 3.24 3.20
CA TYR A 141 -4.82 2.74 2.06
C TYR A 141 -5.46 2.99 0.68
N ARG A 142 -6.80 3.12 0.62
CA ARG A 142 -7.53 3.41 -0.63
C ARG A 142 -7.55 4.89 -1.02
N SER A 143 -7.17 5.79 -0.10
CA SER A 143 -7.26 7.23 -0.32
C SER A 143 -5.98 7.74 -0.98
N ASP A 144 -6.13 8.61 -1.97
CA ASP A 144 -5.02 9.41 -2.44
C ASP A 144 -4.66 10.46 -1.39
N TRP A 145 -3.37 10.70 -1.20
CA TRP A 145 -2.88 11.69 -0.25
C TRP A 145 -1.54 12.26 -0.69
N GLU A 146 -1.11 13.33 -0.06
CA GLU A 146 0.15 13.99 -0.34
C GLU A 146 1.10 13.85 0.85
N TRP A 147 2.32 13.37 0.58
CA TRP A 147 3.39 13.35 1.55
C TRP A 147 3.87 14.77 1.83
N THR A 148 4.00 15.13 3.11
CA THR A 148 4.68 16.35 3.57
C THR A 148 5.63 16.03 4.72
N ASP A 149 6.70 16.79 4.85
CA ASP A 149 7.63 16.62 5.96
C ASP A 149 6.96 16.93 7.31
N ASP A 150 6.00 17.86 7.33
CA ASP A 150 5.24 18.18 8.55
C ASP A 150 4.48 16.95 9.08
N GLN A 151 3.85 16.15 8.21
CA GLN A 151 3.18 14.92 8.63
C GLN A 151 4.14 13.89 9.21
N LEU A 152 5.38 13.83 8.70
CA LEU A 152 6.41 12.96 9.25
C LEU A 152 6.81 13.42 10.66
N TRP A 153 7.05 14.71 10.86
CA TRP A 153 7.40 15.26 12.17
C TRP A 153 6.25 15.13 13.18
N GLU A 154 5.01 15.32 12.76
CA GLU A 154 3.83 15.01 13.59
C GLU A 154 3.83 13.55 14.03
N SER A 155 4.20 12.61 13.15
CA SER A 155 4.28 11.20 13.50
C SER A 155 5.44 10.88 14.46
N VAL A 156 6.57 11.60 14.37
CA VAL A 156 7.67 11.52 15.37
C VAL A 156 7.18 11.96 16.74
N ASP A 157 6.48 13.08 16.83
CA ASP A 157 5.92 13.59 18.07
C ASP A 157 4.86 12.63 18.65
N GLN A 158 3.98 12.10 17.80
CA GLN A 158 2.96 11.12 18.16
C GLN A 158 3.57 9.86 18.78
N LEU A 159 4.62 9.29 18.15
CA LEU A 159 5.36 8.16 18.71
C LEU A 159 5.98 8.47 20.07
N SER A 160 6.52 9.68 20.25
CA SER A 160 7.05 10.13 21.55
C SER A 160 5.97 10.11 22.62
N VAL A 161 4.74 10.56 22.28
CA VAL A 161 3.59 10.49 23.19
C VAL A 161 3.24 9.05 23.53
N TRP A 162 3.16 8.18 22.53
CA TRP A 162 2.84 6.76 22.76
C TRP A 162 3.89 6.06 23.62
N ARG A 163 5.17 6.26 23.34
CA ARG A 163 6.28 5.71 24.16
C ARG A 163 6.20 6.15 25.63
N ARG A 164 5.88 7.43 25.88
CA ARG A 164 5.67 7.92 27.24
C ARG A 164 4.47 7.26 27.92
N ALA A 165 3.36 7.09 27.20
CA ALA A 165 2.17 6.42 27.72
C ALA A 165 2.45 4.94 28.06
N LEU A 166 3.19 4.25 27.19
CA LEU A 166 3.60 2.84 27.39
C LEU A 166 4.59 2.66 28.55
N ALA A 167 5.30 3.72 28.95
CA ALA A 167 6.24 3.69 30.07
C ALA A 167 5.58 3.97 31.44
N VAL A 168 4.31 4.34 31.50
CA VAL A 168 3.58 4.55 32.76
C VAL A 168 3.30 3.21 33.42
N GLY A 169 3.53 3.12 34.74
CA GLY A 169 3.36 1.89 35.53
C GLY A 169 1.92 1.35 35.59
N ALA A 170 0.91 2.23 35.41
CA ALA A 170 -0.50 1.85 35.27
C ALA A 170 -1.19 2.85 34.35
N GLY A 171 -1.83 2.37 33.28
CA GLY A 171 -2.48 3.17 32.24
C GLY A 171 -4.01 3.10 32.28
N ALA A 172 -4.63 3.76 31.33
CA ALA A 172 -6.04 3.55 31.06
C ALA A 172 -6.27 2.10 30.59
N PRO A 173 -7.43 1.47 30.83
CA PRO A 173 -7.70 0.09 30.44
C PRO A 173 -7.45 -0.15 28.94
N ALA A 174 -6.73 -1.22 28.61
CA ALA A 174 -6.38 -1.54 27.22
C ALA A 174 -7.51 -2.26 26.47
N ALA A 175 -8.34 -3.06 27.14
CA ALA A 175 -9.32 -3.91 26.48
C ALA A 175 -10.28 -3.17 25.50
N PRO A 176 -10.88 -2.01 25.84
CA PRO A 176 -11.72 -1.29 24.88
C PRO A 176 -10.96 -0.80 23.64
N VAL A 177 -9.65 -0.53 23.79
CA VAL A 177 -8.81 -0.08 22.67
C VAL A 177 -8.44 -1.23 21.76
N VAL A 178 -8.18 -2.41 22.34
CA VAL A 178 -7.97 -3.66 21.55
C VAL A 178 -9.17 -3.91 20.64
N ASP A 179 -10.38 -3.87 21.18
CA ASP A 179 -11.61 -4.09 20.43
C ASP A 179 -11.79 -3.01 19.33
N ALA A 180 -11.51 -1.75 19.65
CA ALA A 180 -11.62 -0.65 18.68
C ALA A 180 -10.60 -0.78 17.55
N VAL A 181 -9.34 -1.08 17.85
CA VAL A 181 -8.28 -1.27 16.84
C VAL A 181 -8.58 -2.46 15.94
N LEU A 182 -8.92 -3.61 16.51
CA LEU A 182 -9.24 -4.80 15.73
C LEU A 182 -10.50 -4.62 14.91
N GLY A 183 -11.53 -3.95 15.45
CA GLY A 183 -12.75 -3.60 14.72
C GLY A 183 -12.48 -2.68 13.53
N ALA A 184 -11.64 -1.64 13.70
CA ALA A 184 -11.26 -0.75 12.63
C ALA A 184 -10.47 -1.48 11.52
N LEU A 185 -9.52 -2.33 11.89
CA LEU A 185 -8.76 -3.09 10.90
C LEU A 185 -9.61 -4.16 10.19
N ALA A 186 -10.63 -4.73 10.86
CA ALA A 186 -11.58 -5.62 10.22
C ALA A 186 -12.55 -4.88 9.27
N ALA A 187 -12.69 -3.56 9.41
CA ALA A 187 -13.50 -2.70 8.56
C ALA A 187 -12.66 -2.09 7.43
N ASP A 188 -12.24 -2.91 6.48
CA ASP A 188 -11.47 -2.50 5.30
C ASP A 188 -10.09 -1.88 5.66
N LEU A 189 -9.41 -2.41 6.69
CA LEU A 189 -8.10 -1.94 7.15
C LEU A 189 -8.09 -0.43 7.48
N ASP A 190 -9.12 0.08 8.18
CA ASP A 190 -9.21 1.47 8.60
C ASP A 190 -8.13 1.80 9.65
N ALA A 191 -6.89 1.88 9.17
CA ALA A 191 -5.74 2.21 10.00
C ALA A 191 -5.85 3.60 10.66
N PRO A 192 -6.38 4.66 10.00
CA PRO A 192 -6.58 5.95 10.66
C PRO A 192 -7.43 5.87 11.93
N THR A 193 -8.55 5.14 11.89
CA THR A 193 -9.40 4.92 13.07
C THR A 193 -8.69 4.10 14.15
N ALA A 194 -7.92 3.08 13.74
CA ALA A 194 -7.10 2.31 14.69
C ALA A 194 -6.03 3.17 15.37
N VAL A 195 -5.33 4.03 14.63
CA VAL A 195 -4.34 4.99 15.15
C VAL A 195 -5.00 5.96 16.13
N ALA A 196 -6.16 6.52 15.78
CA ALA A 196 -6.90 7.45 16.65
C ALA A 196 -7.32 6.79 17.97
N ALA A 197 -7.66 5.50 17.98
CA ALA A 197 -7.97 4.78 19.23
C ALA A 197 -6.76 4.66 20.15
N VAL A 198 -5.55 4.43 19.58
CA VAL A 198 -4.30 4.41 20.37
C VAL A 198 -3.96 5.80 20.90
N ASP A 199 -4.18 6.87 20.12
CA ASP A 199 -3.99 8.26 20.56
C ASP A 199 -4.88 8.59 21.75
N ALA A 200 -6.16 8.23 21.67
CA ALA A 200 -7.12 8.46 22.74
C ALA A 200 -6.69 7.74 24.04
N TRP A 201 -6.20 6.49 23.92
CA TRP A 201 -5.66 5.75 25.04
C TRP A 201 -4.40 6.42 25.64
N ALA A 202 -3.46 6.85 24.81
CA ALA A 202 -2.25 7.51 25.24
C ALA A 202 -2.55 8.82 25.97
N ALA A 203 -3.48 9.62 25.44
CA ALA A 203 -3.95 10.85 26.08
C ALA A 203 -4.62 10.58 27.43
N ALA A 204 -5.49 9.57 27.52
CA ALA A 204 -6.14 9.16 28.76
C ALA A 204 -5.13 8.64 29.79
N THR A 205 -4.12 7.88 29.36
CA THR A 205 -3.07 7.34 30.23
C THR A 205 -2.19 8.45 30.82
N LEU A 206 -1.82 9.45 30.02
CA LEU A 206 -0.98 10.57 30.44
C LEU A 206 -1.75 11.68 31.18
N GLY A 207 -3.09 11.72 31.01
CA GLY A 207 -3.96 12.66 31.72
C GLY A 207 -4.03 12.36 33.21
N THR A 208 -4.17 13.42 34.02
CA THR A 208 -4.20 13.33 35.51
C THR A 208 -5.60 13.30 36.09
N ALA A 209 -6.65 13.56 35.32
CA ALA A 209 -8.01 13.73 35.81
C ALA A 209 -8.80 12.40 35.84
N GLY A 210 -9.21 11.96 37.02
CA GLY A 210 -10.33 11.00 37.18
C GLY A 210 -10.03 9.52 37.06
N LEU A 211 -8.77 9.08 36.90
CA LEU A 211 -8.43 7.68 36.61
C LEU A 211 -7.83 6.87 37.80
N ALA A 212 -7.76 7.42 39.00
CA ALA A 212 -7.06 6.76 40.11
C ALA A 212 -7.58 5.34 40.41
N ASP A 213 -8.91 5.13 40.35
CA ASP A 213 -9.56 3.86 40.68
C ASP A 213 -9.73 2.89 39.48
N THR A 214 -9.42 3.32 38.25
CA THR A 214 -9.61 2.51 37.00
C THR A 214 -8.32 2.25 36.27
N ARG A 215 -7.16 2.54 36.83
CA ARG A 215 -5.86 2.28 36.19
C ARG A 215 -5.53 0.81 36.19
N ASP A 216 -5.05 0.35 35.02
CA ASP A 216 -4.66 -1.03 34.80
C ASP A 216 -3.12 -1.13 34.73
N PRO A 217 -2.48 -1.89 35.59
CA PRO A 217 -1.02 -2.07 35.59
C PRO A 217 -0.54 -2.88 34.40
N GLU A 218 -1.41 -3.70 33.78
CA GLU A 218 -1.07 -4.51 32.58
C GLU A 218 -1.31 -3.76 31.27
N ALA A 219 -1.95 -2.59 31.31
CA ALA A 219 -2.33 -1.85 30.11
C ALA A 219 -1.14 -1.54 29.18
N GLY A 220 0.00 -1.13 29.75
CA GLY A 220 1.20 -0.81 28.96
C GLY A 220 1.73 -2.01 28.16
N ALA A 221 1.76 -3.20 28.80
CA ALA A 221 2.18 -4.44 28.14
C ALA A 221 1.18 -4.88 27.04
N ALA A 222 -0.12 -4.83 27.34
CA ALA A 222 -1.17 -5.16 26.40
C ALA A 222 -1.15 -4.23 25.19
N MET A 223 -1.02 -2.93 25.39
CA MET A 223 -0.96 -1.95 24.30
C MET A 223 0.32 -2.07 23.48
N ARG A 224 1.47 -2.37 24.10
CA ARG A 224 2.71 -2.64 23.35
C ARG A 224 2.53 -3.85 22.41
N SER A 225 1.96 -4.94 22.92
CA SER A 225 1.66 -6.12 22.12
C SER A 225 0.67 -5.81 20.98
N LEU A 226 -0.36 -5.00 21.26
CA LEU A 226 -1.35 -4.59 20.26
C LEU A 226 -0.72 -3.79 19.13
N VAL A 227 0.03 -2.72 19.45
CA VAL A 227 0.59 -1.85 18.41
C VAL A 227 1.68 -2.54 17.59
N ASP A 228 2.41 -3.48 18.19
CA ASP A 228 3.36 -4.34 17.47
C ASP A 228 2.64 -5.30 16.52
N SER A 229 1.72 -6.11 17.05
CA SER A 229 1.08 -7.19 16.28
C SER A 229 0.06 -6.68 15.24
N ALA A 230 -0.71 -5.63 15.56
CA ALA A 230 -1.77 -5.12 14.70
C ALA A 230 -1.31 -3.99 13.75
N LEU A 231 -0.39 -3.13 14.20
CA LEU A 231 0.08 -1.98 13.42
C LEU A 231 1.55 -2.14 12.95
N GLY A 232 2.28 -3.12 13.47
CA GLY A 232 3.70 -3.35 13.17
C GLY A 232 4.59 -2.21 13.66
N LEU A 233 4.25 -1.60 14.80
CA LEU A 233 4.99 -0.50 15.43
C LEU A 233 5.73 -1.02 16.66
N LEU A 234 7.04 -1.18 16.53
CA LEU A 234 7.95 -1.60 17.62
C LEU A 234 8.28 -0.39 18.50
N LEU A 235 7.67 -0.31 19.71
CA LEU A 235 7.75 0.86 20.60
C LEU A 235 8.37 0.52 21.96
#